data_8b89c6f1597b0db094e09cd80e1a801a
#
_entry.id   8b89c6f1597b0db094e09cd80e1a801a
#
_cell.length_a   1.000
_cell.length_b   1.000
_cell.length_c   1.000
_cell.angle_alpha   90.00
_cell.angle_beta   90.00
_cell.angle_gamma   90.00
#
_symmetry.space_group_name_H-M   'P 1'
#
loop_
_entity.id
_entity.type
_entity.pdbx_description
1 polymer ?
#
loop_
_entity_poly.entity_id
_entity_poly.type
_entity_poly.pdbx_seq_one_letter_code
_entity_poly.pdbx_strand_id
1 'polypeptide(L)'
;MTSVSPCAIPVDEMGEFLKAHPEVQFVDLLIADMNGVVRGKRIERASLVKVYEKGINLPASLFALDINGSTVESTGLGLDIGDADRICYPIPGTLSFEPWQKRPTAQLLMTMHELDGTPFFADPREVLRGVVEKFDALGLTICAAFELEFYLIDQDNLNGRPQPPRSPISGKRPQSTQVYLIDDLDEYVDCLPVSYTHLRAHETPE
;
A
#
# COMPACT_ATOMS: atom_id res chain seq x y z
N MET A 1 -24.31 24.63 -5.00
CA MET A 1 -23.43 24.25 -3.89
C MET A 1 -22.28 23.49 -4.50
N THR A 2 -21.13 24.11 -4.65
CA THR A 2 -19.91 23.50 -5.16
C THR A 2 -19.37 22.59 -4.05
N SER A 3 -19.48 21.28 -4.23
CA SER A 3 -18.82 20.31 -3.35
C SER A 3 -17.31 20.52 -3.47
N VAL A 4 -16.74 21.15 -2.46
CA VAL A 4 -15.28 21.17 -2.30
C VAL A 4 -14.91 19.72 -1.98
N SER A 5 -14.10 19.10 -2.85
CA SER A 5 -13.50 17.79 -2.57
C SER A 5 -12.83 17.87 -1.19
N PRO A 6 -13.10 16.94 -0.26
CA PRO A 6 -12.54 17.00 1.09
C PRO A 6 -11.01 16.90 1.13
N CYS A 7 -10.40 16.59 0.00
CA CYS A 7 -8.97 16.58 -0.20
C CYS A 7 -8.64 17.53 -1.36
N ALA A 8 -8.37 18.81 -1.07
CA ALA A 8 -7.81 19.73 -2.06
C ALA A 8 -6.37 19.29 -2.35
N ILE A 9 -6.23 18.32 -3.27
CA ILE A 9 -4.94 17.79 -3.67
C ILE A 9 -4.32 18.80 -4.61
N PRO A 10 -3.07 19.24 -4.38
CA PRO A 10 -2.38 20.09 -5.32
C PRO A 10 -2.27 19.37 -6.67
N VAL A 11 -2.91 19.89 -7.68
CA VAL A 11 -2.78 19.43 -9.09
C VAL A 11 -1.31 19.50 -9.55
N ASP A 12 -0.50 20.31 -8.86
CA ASP A 12 0.93 20.43 -9.08
C ASP A 12 1.70 19.14 -8.85
N GLU A 13 1.38 18.35 -7.78
CA GLU A 13 2.06 17.08 -7.48
C GLU A 13 2.03 16.12 -8.68
N MET A 14 0.85 15.91 -9.24
CA MET A 14 0.68 15.06 -10.41
C MET A 14 1.46 15.59 -11.61
N GLY A 15 1.38 16.90 -11.85
CA GLY A 15 2.03 17.54 -12.99
C GLY A 15 3.55 17.44 -12.89
N GLU A 16 4.12 17.66 -11.72
CA GLU A 16 5.55 17.54 -11.46
C GLU A 16 6.03 16.08 -11.58
N PHE A 17 5.29 15.16 -10.98
CA PHE A 17 5.59 13.73 -11.08
C PHE A 17 5.59 13.23 -12.53
N LEU A 18 4.56 13.57 -13.30
CA LEU A 18 4.44 13.14 -14.70
C LEU A 18 5.48 13.77 -15.62
N LYS A 19 6.02 14.94 -15.27
CA LYS A 19 7.17 15.55 -15.97
C LYS A 19 8.47 14.84 -15.64
N ALA A 20 8.66 14.47 -14.37
CA ALA A 20 9.84 13.74 -13.90
C ALA A 20 9.88 12.29 -14.44
N HIS A 21 8.69 11.69 -14.68
CA HIS A 21 8.53 10.31 -15.13
C HIS A 21 7.74 10.22 -16.44
N PRO A 22 8.30 10.71 -17.56
CA PRO A 22 7.62 10.70 -18.87
C PRO A 22 7.35 9.28 -19.39
N GLU A 23 8.13 8.28 -18.92
CA GLU A 23 8.03 6.86 -19.27
C GLU A 23 6.80 6.17 -18.68
N VAL A 24 6.20 6.67 -17.59
CA VAL A 24 5.05 6.06 -16.93
C VAL A 24 3.88 5.90 -17.91
N GLN A 25 3.38 4.68 -18.04
CA GLN A 25 2.25 4.32 -18.89
C GLN A 25 0.99 4.03 -18.10
N PHE A 26 1.15 3.46 -16.91
CA PHE A 26 0.05 3.03 -16.04
C PHE A 26 0.20 3.60 -14.64
N VAL A 27 -0.92 3.70 -13.93
CA VAL A 27 -0.94 4.05 -12.52
C VAL A 27 -1.83 3.04 -11.78
N ASP A 28 -1.28 2.43 -10.74
CA ASP A 28 -2.01 1.57 -9.83
C ASP A 28 -2.60 2.42 -8.72
N LEU A 29 -3.93 2.44 -8.66
CA LEU A 29 -4.69 3.10 -7.61
C LEU A 29 -4.94 2.08 -6.51
N LEU A 30 -4.32 2.29 -5.35
CA LEU A 30 -4.18 1.29 -4.31
C LEU A 30 -4.96 1.68 -3.05
N ILE A 31 -5.73 0.74 -2.51
CA ILE A 31 -6.41 0.87 -1.22
C ILE A 31 -6.17 -0.40 -0.40
N ALA A 32 -5.83 -0.27 0.87
CA ALA A 32 -5.62 -1.42 1.74
C ALA A 32 -6.95 -1.84 2.38
N ASP A 33 -7.28 -3.14 2.32
CA ASP A 33 -8.45 -3.68 3.02
C ASP A 33 -8.17 -3.93 4.52
N MET A 34 -9.17 -4.46 5.22
CA MET A 34 -9.08 -4.76 6.67
C MET A 34 -8.02 -5.81 7.02
N ASN A 35 -7.57 -6.61 6.05
CA ASN A 35 -6.52 -7.62 6.23
C ASN A 35 -5.13 -7.10 5.83
N GLY A 36 -5.01 -5.81 5.44
CA GLY A 36 -3.79 -5.24 4.89
C GLY A 36 -3.49 -5.67 3.46
N VAL A 37 -4.42 -6.35 2.79
CA VAL A 37 -4.27 -6.71 1.38
C VAL A 37 -4.48 -5.47 0.52
N VAL A 38 -3.51 -5.18 -0.33
CA VAL A 38 -3.58 -4.05 -1.25
C VAL A 38 -4.45 -4.42 -2.43
N ARG A 39 -5.53 -3.68 -2.62
CA ARG A 39 -6.51 -3.83 -3.70
C ARG A 39 -6.57 -2.56 -4.53
N GLY A 40 -7.22 -2.59 -5.68
CA GLY A 40 -7.36 -1.37 -6.47
C GLY A 40 -7.61 -1.59 -7.94
N LYS A 41 -7.30 -0.57 -8.73
CA LYS A 41 -7.45 -0.58 -10.19
C LYS A 41 -6.19 -0.03 -10.85
N ARG A 42 -5.78 -0.63 -11.95
CA ARG A 42 -4.78 -0.07 -12.85
C ARG A 42 -5.46 0.79 -13.89
N ILE A 43 -4.99 2.00 -14.06
CA ILE A 43 -5.48 2.95 -15.07
C ILE A 43 -4.34 3.34 -16.01
N GLU A 44 -4.70 3.85 -17.19
CA GLU A 44 -3.75 4.50 -18.07
C GLU A 44 -3.35 5.88 -17.51
N ARG A 45 -2.10 6.30 -17.76
CA ARG A 45 -1.56 7.60 -17.37
C ARG A 45 -2.52 8.76 -17.68
N ALA A 46 -3.12 8.75 -18.87
CA ALA A 46 -4.01 9.83 -19.32
C ALA A 46 -5.27 10.00 -18.45
N SER A 47 -5.66 8.94 -17.73
CA SER A 47 -6.83 8.96 -16.84
C SER A 47 -6.54 9.53 -15.46
N LEU A 48 -5.26 9.71 -15.09
CA LEU A 48 -4.86 10.17 -13.76
C LEU A 48 -5.45 11.54 -13.40
N VAL A 49 -5.53 12.46 -14.37
CA VAL A 49 -6.14 13.78 -14.18
C VAL A 49 -7.57 13.68 -13.64
N LYS A 50 -8.37 12.76 -14.21
CA LYS A 50 -9.77 12.56 -13.77
C LYS A 50 -9.83 12.01 -12.34
N VAL A 51 -8.86 11.20 -11.93
CA VAL A 51 -8.77 10.68 -10.57
C VAL A 51 -8.52 11.81 -9.57
N TYR A 52 -7.62 12.72 -9.90
CA TYR A 52 -7.34 13.90 -9.07
C TYR A 52 -8.53 14.87 -9.02
N GLU A 53 -9.28 15.01 -10.10
CA GLU A 53 -10.45 15.90 -10.17
C GLU A 53 -11.69 15.35 -9.48
N LYS A 54 -11.96 14.05 -9.61
CA LYS A 54 -13.27 13.46 -9.27
C LYS A 54 -13.20 12.20 -8.41
N GLY A 55 -11.99 11.69 -8.14
CA GLY A 55 -11.82 10.37 -7.54
C GLY A 55 -12.19 9.23 -8.49
N ILE A 56 -12.31 8.05 -7.94
CA ILE A 56 -12.83 6.86 -8.62
C ILE A 56 -13.84 6.15 -7.73
N ASN A 57 -14.74 5.39 -8.37
CA ASN A 57 -15.69 4.56 -7.62
C ASN A 57 -15.12 3.16 -7.40
N LEU A 58 -15.20 2.69 -6.15
CA LEU A 58 -14.94 1.33 -5.72
C LEU A 58 -16.08 0.85 -4.82
N PRO A 59 -16.44 -0.44 -4.87
CA PRO A 59 -17.49 -0.98 -4.04
C PRO A 59 -17.09 -1.03 -2.56
N ALA A 60 -18.04 -0.75 -1.67
CA ALA A 60 -17.84 -0.80 -0.22
C ALA A 60 -17.52 -2.21 0.29
N SER A 61 -17.98 -3.24 -0.44
CA SER A 61 -17.70 -4.66 -0.15
C SER A 61 -16.23 -5.02 -0.17
N LEU A 62 -15.38 -4.16 -0.75
CA LEU A 62 -13.93 -4.31 -0.70
C LEU A 62 -13.42 -4.45 0.75
N PHE A 63 -14.06 -3.75 1.71
CA PHE A 63 -13.73 -3.85 3.14
C PHE A 63 -14.45 -5.00 3.87
N ALA A 64 -15.33 -5.72 3.17
CA ALA A 64 -15.99 -6.92 3.68
C ALA A 64 -15.27 -8.23 3.34
N LEU A 65 -14.13 -8.16 2.66
CA LEU A 65 -13.42 -9.36 2.22
C LEU A 65 -12.59 -9.97 3.35
N ASP A 66 -12.60 -11.30 3.44
CA ASP A 66 -11.63 -12.03 4.25
C ASP A 66 -10.26 -12.14 3.55
N ILE A 67 -9.29 -12.78 4.21
CA ILE A 67 -7.93 -12.95 3.67
C ILE A 67 -7.90 -13.78 2.36
N ASN A 68 -8.91 -14.61 2.12
CA ASN A 68 -9.04 -15.40 0.89
C ASN A 68 -9.79 -14.65 -0.22
N GLY A 69 -10.32 -13.46 0.07
CA GLY A 69 -11.10 -12.66 -0.86
C GLY A 69 -12.60 -13.04 -0.91
N SER A 70 -13.08 -13.81 0.07
CA SER A 70 -14.51 -14.12 0.20
C SER A 70 -15.22 -13.01 0.96
N THR A 71 -16.42 -12.65 0.52
CA THR A 71 -17.23 -11.62 1.19
C THR A 71 -17.78 -12.15 2.51
N VAL A 72 -17.59 -11.39 3.59
CA VAL A 72 -18.13 -11.66 4.92
C VAL A 72 -19.41 -10.85 5.10
N GLU A 73 -20.56 -11.45 4.79
CA GLU A 73 -21.87 -10.78 4.76
C GLU A 73 -22.28 -10.20 6.13
N SER A 74 -21.84 -10.82 7.24
CA SER A 74 -22.12 -10.33 8.60
C SER A 74 -21.51 -8.96 8.93
N THR A 75 -20.63 -8.44 8.06
CA THR A 75 -20.09 -7.07 8.19
C THR A 75 -21.14 -6.00 7.88
N GLY A 76 -22.21 -6.37 7.16
CA GLY A 76 -23.19 -5.42 6.64
C GLY A 76 -22.68 -4.55 5.50
N LEU A 77 -21.54 -4.91 4.88
CA LEU A 77 -20.94 -4.23 3.72
C LEU A 77 -20.92 -5.15 2.48
N GLY A 78 -21.47 -6.34 2.60
CA GLY A 78 -21.42 -7.35 1.57
C GLY A 78 -22.39 -7.13 0.43
N LEU A 79 -22.50 -8.14 -0.43
CA LEU A 79 -23.33 -8.14 -1.63
C LEU A 79 -24.83 -8.11 -1.30
N ASP A 80 -25.23 -8.63 -0.14
CA ASP A 80 -26.64 -8.72 0.29
C ASP A 80 -27.31 -7.34 0.40
N ILE A 81 -26.54 -6.26 0.61
CA ILE A 81 -27.05 -4.88 0.69
C ILE A 81 -26.92 -4.10 -0.62
N GLY A 82 -26.51 -4.77 -1.71
CA GLY A 82 -26.46 -4.19 -3.05
C GLY A 82 -25.14 -3.58 -3.48
N ASP A 83 -24.05 -3.83 -2.76
CA ASP A 83 -22.66 -3.48 -3.12
C ASP A 83 -22.48 -2.06 -3.69
N ALA A 84 -23.00 -1.07 -2.95
CA ALA A 84 -23.01 0.30 -3.41
C ALA A 84 -21.58 0.88 -3.49
N ASP A 85 -21.29 1.49 -4.62
CA ASP A 85 -20.01 2.21 -4.83
C ASP A 85 -19.87 3.40 -3.87
N ARG A 86 -18.62 3.64 -3.49
CA ARG A 86 -18.14 4.80 -2.76
C ARG A 86 -17.08 5.52 -3.58
N ILE A 87 -16.79 6.76 -3.24
CA ILE A 87 -15.79 7.55 -3.94
C ILE A 87 -14.44 7.41 -3.23
N CYS A 88 -13.41 7.01 -3.99
CA CYS A 88 -12.04 6.99 -3.49
C CYS A 88 -11.27 8.18 -4.05
N TYR A 89 -10.59 8.91 -3.17
CA TYR A 89 -9.75 10.04 -3.50
C TYR A 89 -8.27 9.71 -3.31
N PRO A 90 -7.38 10.31 -4.11
CA PRO A 90 -5.93 10.21 -3.91
C PRO A 90 -5.49 10.71 -2.54
N ILE A 91 -4.46 10.10 -1.99
CA ILE A 91 -3.79 10.60 -0.79
C ILE A 91 -2.58 11.42 -1.23
N PRO A 92 -2.51 12.73 -0.90
CA PRO A 92 -1.40 13.59 -1.28
C PRO A 92 -0.05 13.04 -0.83
N GLY A 93 0.99 13.21 -1.65
CA GLY A 93 2.35 12.78 -1.34
C GLY A 93 2.61 11.28 -1.51
N THR A 94 1.65 10.53 -2.09
CA THR A 94 1.81 9.07 -2.23
C THR A 94 1.99 8.61 -3.68
N LEU A 95 1.95 9.52 -4.65
CA LEU A 95 2.22 9.20 -6.04
C LEU A 95 3.71 8.90 -6.22
N SER A 96 4.04 7.66 -6.56
CA SER A 96 5.42 7.20 -6.67
C SER A 96 5.63 6.21 -7.81
N PHE A 97 6.86 6.15 -8.34
CA PHE A 97 7.23 5.20 -9.38
C PHE A 97 7.44 3.80 -8.79
N GLU A 98 7.04 2.76 -9.53
CA GLU A 98 7.22 1.34 -9.16
C GLU A 98 8.40 0.72 -9.94
N PRO A 99 9.63 0.73 -9.40
CA PRO A 99 10.82 0.26 -10.12
C PRO A 99 10.84 -1.26 -10.38
N TRP A 100 10.02 -2.02 -9.65
CA TRP A 100 9.93 -3.49 -9.80
C TRP A 100 9.03 -3.95 -10.95
N GLN A 101 8.22 -3.05 -11.51
CA GLN A 101 7.31 -3.39 -12.58
C GLN A 101 8.04 -3.51 -13.94
N LYS A 102 7.68 -4.53 -14.72
CA LYS A 102 8.22 -4.70 -16.08
C LYS A 102 7.77 -3.59 -17.05
N ARG A 103 6.58 -3.05 -16.83
CA ARG A 103 6.06 -1.89 -17.55
C ARG A 103 6.18 -0.66 -16.66
N PRO A 104 6.60 0.50 -17.21
CA PRO A 104 6.68 1.72 -16.42
C PRO A 104 5.34 2.07 -15.78
N THR A 105 5.22 1.80 -14.50
CA THR A 105 4.00 1.96 -13.70
C THR A 105 4.30 2.85 -12.50
N ALA A 106 3.36 3.67 -12.12
CA ALA A 106 3.35 4.39 -10.86
C ALA A 106 2.26 3.83 -9.95
N GLN A 107 2.37 4.11 -8.66
CA GLN A 107 1.34 3.80 -7.67
C GLN A 107 0.83 5.08 -7.00
N LEU A 108 -0.42 5.04 -6.56
CA LEU A 108 -1.08 6.13 -5.85
C LEU A 108 -2.00 5.53 -4.79
N LEU A 109 -1.78 5.89 -3.54
CA LEU A 109 -2.66 5.44 -2.45
C LEU A 109 -3.98 6.22 -2.48
N MET A 110 -5.06 5.51 -2.20
CA MET A 110 -6.42 6.04 -2.19
C MET A 110 -7.05 5.87 -0.82
N THR A 111 -8.02 6.73 -0.51
CA THR A 111 -8.88 6.63 0.66
C THR A 111 -10.34 6.75 0.26
N MET A 112 -11.22 5.99 0.92
CA MET A 112 -12.64 5.90 0.57
C MET A 112 -13.49 6.88 1.39
N HIS A 113 -14.46 7.48 0.71
CA HIS A 113 -15.42 8.40 1.30
C HIS A 113 -16.84 8.04 0.88
N GLU A 114 -17.80 8.39 1.72
CA GLU A 114 -19.22 8.38 1.37
C GLU A 114 -19.51 9.38 0.24
N LEU A 115 -20.67 9.25 -0.40
CA LEU A 115 -21.08 10.13 -1.50
C LEU A 115 -21.27 11.59 -1.08
N ASP A 116 -21.47 11.85 0.20
CA ASP A 116 -21.53 13.19 0.79
C ASP A 116 -20.16 13.78 1.13
N GLY A 117 -19.07 13.02 0.90
CA GLY A 117 -17.70 13.43 1.16
C GLY A 117 -17.20 13.13 2.58
N THR A 118 -18.01 12.52 3.43
CA THR A 118 -17.54 12.09 4.75
C THR A 118 -16.63 10.87 4.62
N PRO A 119 -15.61 10.71 5.51
CA PRO A 119 -14.74 9.54 5.50
C PRO A 119 -15.54 8.25 5.67
N PHE A 120 -15.17 7.22 4.89
CA PHE A 120 -15.82 5.93 5.01
C PHE A 120 -15.36 5.20 6.27
N PHE A 121 -16.29 4.84 7.13
CA PHE A 121 -16.01 4.32 8.47
C PHE A 121 -15.24 3.00 8.49
N ALA A 122 -15.30 2.21 7.42
CA ALA A 122 -14.62 0.91 7.32
C ALA A 122 -13.25 1.00 6.62
N ASP A 123 -12.83 2.17 6.13
CA ASP A 123 -11.50 2.37 5.60
C ASP A 123 -10.48 2.42 6.75
N PRO A 124 -9.54 1.44 6.86
CA PRO A 124 -8.57 1.39 7.96
C PRO A 124 -7.73 2.66 8.09
N ARG A 125 -7.41 3.32 6.97
CA ARG A 125 -6.65 4.58 6.96
C ARG A 125 -7.47 5.73 7.56
N GLU A 126 -8.76 5.80 7.25
CA GLU A 126 -9.66 6.81 7.81
C GLU A 126 -9.89 6.58 9.32
N VAL A 127 -9.97 5.32 9.74
CA VAL A 127 -10.01 4.97 11.17
C VAL A 127 -8.75 5.47 11.89
N LEU A 128 -7.57 5.19 11.32
CA LEU A 128 -6.29 5.67 11.87
C LEU A 128 -6.24 7.20 11.92
N ARG A 129 -6.63 7.87 10.83
CA ARG A 129 -6.69 9.33 10.77
C ARG A 129 -7.55 9.91 11.88
N GLY A 130 -8.74 9.35 12.10
CA GLY A 130 -9.62 9.77 13.18
C GLY A 130 -9.06 9.56 14.58
N VAL A 131 -8.17 8.57 14.76
CA VAL A 131 -7.43 8.38 16.03
C VAL A 131 -6.34 9.43 16.18
N VAL A 132 -5.55 9.68 15.14
CA VAL A 132 -4.49 10.71 15.14
C VAL A 132 -5.07 12.08 15.48
N GLU A 133 -6.18 12.47 14.86
CA GLU A 133 -6.86 13.74 15.15
C GLU A 133 -7.27 13.90 16.62
N LYS A 134 -7.63 12.80 17.30
CA LYS A 134 -7.94 12.85 18.74
C LYS A 134 -6.68 13.12 19.58
N PHE A 135 -5.53 12.59 19.21
CA PHE A 135 -4.25 12.90 19.86
C PHE A 135 -3.86 14.37 19.61
N ASP A 136 -3.98 14.83 18.38
CA ASP A 136 -3.70 16.22 18.02
C ASP A 136 -4.59 17.21 18.83
N ALA A 137 -5.87 16.89 19.00
CA ALA A 137 -6.78 17.70 19.81
C ALA A 137 -6.37 17.76 21.30
N LEU A 138 -5.61 16.79 21.79
CA LEU A 138 -5.05 16.76 23.14
C LEU A 138 -3.65 17.41 23.20
N GLY A 139 -3.12 17.92 22.08
CA GLY A 139 -1.77 18.46 21.99
C GLY A 139 -0.67 17.39 22.08
N LEU A 140 -0.99 16.14 21.74
CA LEU A 140 -0.07 15.00 21.80
C LEU A 140 0.37 14.63 20.39
N THR A 141 1.67 14.41 20.21
CA THR A 141 2.24 13.87 18.97
C THR A 141 2.45 12.38 19.12
N ILE A 142 1.97 11.61 18.14
CA ILE A 142 2.19 10.16 18.08
C ILE A 142 3.58 9.91 17.52
N CYS A 143 4.39 9.13 18.26
CA CYS A 143 5.66 8.61 17.80
C CYS A 143 5.53 7.09 17.65
N ALA A 144 5.76 6.59 16.45
CA ALA A 144 5.66 5.17 16.13
C ALA A 144 6.76 4.77 15.15
N ALA A 145 7.18 3.51 15.24
CA ALA A 145 8.08 2.87 14.28
C ALA A 145 7.45 1.57 13.78
N PHE A 146 7.81 1.18 12.57
CA PHE A 146 7.39 -0.09 11.99
C PHE A 146 8.58 -1.05 11.97
N GLU A 147 8.39 -2.25 12.52
CA GLU A 147 9.31 -3.36 12.34
C GLU A 147 8.82 -4.21 11.17
N LEU A 148 9.71 -4.41 10.19
CA LEU A 148 9.40 -5.20 9.01
C LEU A 148 10.07 -6.57 9.14
N GLU A 149 9.26 -7.61 9.29
CA GLU A 149 9.71 -8.99 9.31
C GLU A 149 9.36 -9.66 7.98
N PHE A 150 10.33 -10.37 7.41
CA PHE A 150 10.13 -11.04 6.13
C PHE A 150 11.02 -12.28 6.01
N TYR A 151 10.61 -13.19 5.14
CA TYR A 151 11.41 -14.34 4.75
C TYR A 151 11.97 -14.16 3.36
N LEU A 152 13.24 -14.48 3.19
CA LEU A 152 13.81 -14.67 1.86
C LEU A 152 13.39 -16.04 1.35
N ILE A 153 12.86 -16.08 0.13
CA ILE A 153 12.47 -17.32 -0.53
C ILE A 153 13.19 -17.42 -1.89
N ASP A 154 13.54 -18.65 -2.27
CA ASP A 154 14.10 -18.92 -3.60
C ASP A 154 13.02 -18.78 -4.67
N GLN A 155 13.41 -18.39 -5.88
CA GLN A 155 12.53 -18.45 -7.04
C GLN A 155 12.15 -19.88 -7.40
N ASP A 156 13.05 -20.83 -7.14
CA ASP A 156 12.79 -22.26 -7.31
C ASP A 156 11.99 -22.78 -6.10
N ASN A 157 10.94 -23.53 -6.37
CA ASN A 157 10.18 -24.21 -5.34
C ASN A 157 10.36 -25.72 -5.44
N LEU A 158 10.16 -26.41 -4.32
CA LEU A 158 10.16 -27.88 -4.27
C LEU A 158 8.72 -28.37 -4.17
N ASN A 159 8.20 -28.95 -5.23
CA ASN A 159 6.81 -29.46 -5.29
C ASN A 159 5.77 -28.40 -4.91
N GLY A 160 5.93 -27.16 -5.38
CA GLY A 160 5.05 -26.03 -5.08
C GLY A 160 5.24 -25.42 -3.70
N ARG A 161 6.24 -25.85 -2.92
CA ARG A 161 6.55 -25.29 -1.61
C ARG A 161 7.71 -24.31 -1.68
N PRO A 162 7.58 -23.10 -1.10
CA PRO A 162 8.69 -22.18 -0.97
C PRO A 162 9.88 -22.83 -0.30
N GLN A 163 11.08 -22.49 -0.74
CA GLN A 163 12.34 -22.97 -0.20
C GLN A 163 13.17 -21.78 0.30
N PRO A 164 13.98 -21.95 1.36
CA PRO A 164 14.99 -20.96 1.69
C PRO A 164 15.91 -20.70 0.50
N PRO A 165 16.39 -19.47 0.29
CA PRO A 165 17.30 -19.18 -0.82
C PRO A 165 18.65 -19.90 -0.62
N ARG A 166 19.37 -20.06 -1.72
CA ARG A 166 20.77 -20.47 -1.64
C ARG A 166 21.58 -19.26 -1.19
N SER A 167 22.57 -19.50 -0.31
CA SER A 167 23.51 -18.46 0.03
C SER A 167 24.20 -17.92 -1.24
N PRO A 168 24.27 -16.61 -1.43
CA PRO A 168 25.01 -16.02 -2.54
C PRO A 168 26.53 -16.28 -2.43
N ILE A 169 27.04 -16.58 -1.24
CA ILE A 169 28.46 -16.83 -0.98
C ILE A 169 28.81 -18.30 -1.17
N SER A 170 28.15 -19.20 -0.41
CA SER A 170 28.47 -20.63 -0.43
C SER A 170 27.71 -21.42 -1.49
N GLY A 171 26.63 -20.88 -2.07
CA GLY A 171 25.73 -21.59 -2.97
C GLY A 171 24.90 -22.69 -2.30
N LYS A 172 25.04 -22.86 -0.99
CA LYS A 172 24.34 -23.89 -0.24
C LYS A 172 23.00 -23.36 0.27
N ARG A 173 22.07 -24.28 0.49
CA ARG A 173 20.77 -23.98 1.09
C ARG A 173 20.80 -24.37 2.56
N PRO A 174 20.27 -23.56 3.48
CA PRO A 174 20.17 -23.92 4.91
C PRO A 174 19.43 -25.27 5.05
N GLN A 175 19.95 -26.17 5.87
CA GLN A 175 19.34 -27.49 6.12
C GLN A 175 18.43 -27.49 7.35
N SER A 176 18.54 -26.48 8.19
CA SER A 176 17.73 -26.33 9.41
C SER A 176 17.36 -24.88 9.63
N THR A 177 16.27 -24.67 10.35
CA THR A 177 15.86 -23.34 10.83
C THR A 177 16.59 -23.06 12.13
N GLN A 178 17.69 -22.34 12.07
CA GLN A 178 18.35 -21.78 13.25
C GLN A 178 17.83 -20.37 13.49
N VAL A 179 17.69 -20.00 14.75
CA VAL A 179 17.26 -18.66 15.16
C VAL A 179 18.44 -17.92 15.76
N TYR A 180 18.66 -16.68 15.32
CA TYR A 180 19.79 -15.83 15.77
C TYR A 180 21.18 -16.39 15.47
N LEU A 181 21.33 -17.18 14.41
CA LEU A 181 22.63 -17.69 14.00
C LEU A 181 23.43 -16.57 13.30
N ILE A 182 24.56 -16.21 13.89
CA ILE A 182 25.42 -15.13 13.35
C ILE A 182 25.99 -15.50 11.97
N ASP A 183 26.34 -16.77 11.76
CA ASP A 183 26.89 -17.25 10.48
C ASP A 183 25.91 -17.02 9.31
N ASP A 184 24.60 -17.01 9.56
CA ASP A 184 23.60 -16.71 8.52
C ASP A 184 23.69 -15.26 8.05
N LEU A 185 24.11 -14.33 8.90
CA LEU A 185 24.33 -12.93 8.51
C LEU A 185 25.49 -12.81 7.50
N ASP A 186 26.55 -13.57 7.72
CA ASP A 186 27.71 -13.56 6.83
C ASP A 186 27.38 -14.15 5.45
N GLU A 187 26.52 -15.18 5.41
CA GLU A 187 26.08 -15.83 4.16
C GLU A 187 25.21 -14.88 3.27
N TYR A 188 24.59 -13.84 3.85
CA TYR A 188 23.69 -12.91 3.15
C TYR A 188 24.16 -11.45 3.28
N VAL A 189 25.43 -11.20 3.63
CA VAL A 189 25.98 -9.88 3.92
C VAL A 189 25.74 -8.85 2.80
N ASP A 190 25.76 -9.26 1.53
CA ASP A 190 25.53 -8.38 0.41
C ASP A 190 24.06 -7.99 0.19
N CYS A 191 23.14 -8.81 0.69
CA CYS A 191 21.69 -8.57 0.57
C CYS A 191 21.17 -7.65 1.68
N LEU A 192 21.73 -7.72 2.88
CA LEU A 192 21.25 -7.01 4.06
C LEU A 192 21.34 -5.48 3.93
N PRO A 193 22.48 -4.87 3.49
CA PRO A 193 22.58 -3.42 3.34
C PRO A 193 21.57 -2.86 2.35
N VAL A 194 21.30 -3.58 1.26
CA VAL A 194 20.30 -3.18 0.25
C VAL A 194 18.89 -3.22 0.85
N SER A 195 18.56 -4.26 1.61
CA SER A 195 17.27 -4.37 2.30
C SER A 195 17.09 -3.25 3.32
N TYR A 196 18.11 -2.97 4.13
CA TYR A 196 18.07 -1.86 5.09
C TYR A 196 17.88 -0.50 4.43
N THR A 197 18.52 -0.26 3.30
CA THR A 197 18.41 1.01 2.56
C THR A 197 16.99 1.23 2.01
N HIS A 198 16.31 0.16 1.61
CA HIS A 198 14.99 0.23 0.98
C HIS A 198 13.82 0.10 1.96
N LEU A 199 14.04 -0.58 3.09
CA LEU A 199 13.01 -0.88 4.08
C LEU A 199 13.08 0.03 5.32
N ARG A 200 14.18 0.78 5.49
CA ARG A 200 14.29 1.74 6.60
C ARG A 200 13.15 2.75 6.50
N ALA A 201 12.29 2.76 7.50
CA ALA A 201 11.48 3.92 7.78
C ALA A 201 12.44 5.13 7.89
N HIS A 202 12.11 6.24 7.27
CA HIS A 202 12.90 7.46 7.39
C HIS A 202 13.01 7.83 8.87
N GLU A 203 14.12 7.43 9.50
CA GLU A 203 14.51 8.03 10.76
C GLU A 203 14.74 9.50 10.46
N THR A 204 13.95 10.37 11.08
CA THR A 204 14.24 11.80 11.04
C THR A 204 15.67 11.99 11.57
N PRO A 205 16.54 12.67 10.83
CA PRO A 205 17.86 12.99 11.35
C PRO A 205 17.68 13.79 12.64
N GLU A 206 18.37 13.37 13.68
CA GLU A 206 18.48 14.11 14.94
C GLU A 206 19.01 15.53 14.70
#